data_44d627f7cab0a51c730599493c73fc75
#
_entry.id   44d627f7cab0a51c730599493c73fc75
#
_cell.length_a   1.000
_cell.length_b   1.000
_cell.length_c   1.000
_cell.angle_alpha   90.00
_cell.angle_beta   90.00
_cell.angle_gamma   90.00
#
_symmetry.space_group_name_H-M   'P 1'
#
loop_
_entity.id
_entity.type
_entity.pdbx_description
1 polymer ?
#
loop_
_entity_poly.entity_id
_entity_poly.type
_entity_poly.pdbx_seq_one_letter_code
_entity_poly.pdbx_strand_id
1 'polypeptide(L)'
;MELKNIFGVQELIFTSYADSRGKFNRIFDTDWLEEDFVIEQVNVSINPYQYTLRGMHFQKSGKPENKIMCLLGGKLFLSLVDLRENSPTYMCNANRVLSQTSEVAIFIPAGCAAGWLSLVDNVTIQYFMSSSFEQNSYSGLPYDDPQFNIPWPHEPKLISDQDRNWQKFQPKQL
;
A
#
# COMPACT_ATOMS: atom_id res chain seq x y z
N MET A 1 -7.61 9.99 8.53
CA MET A 1 -8.38 10.21 7.27
C MET A 1 -8.60 8.84 6.64
N GLU A 2 -9.73 8.57 5.97
CA GLU A 2 -9.97 7.32 5.24
C GLU A 2 -9.14 7.29 3.94
N LEU A 3 -8.75 6.10 3.45
CA LEU A 3 -7.88 5.97 2.26
C LEU A 3 -8.42 6.67 1.03
N LYS A 4 -9.73 6.53 0.77
CA LYS A 4 -10.43 7.19 -0.35
C LYS A 4 -10.38 8.73 -0.34
N ASN A 5 -9.94 9.32 0.77
CA ASN A 5 -9.76 10.78 0.87
C ASN A 5 -8.41 11.24 0.31
N ILE A 6 -7.47 10.34 0.00
CA ILE A 6 -6.29 10.66 -0.81
C ILE A 6 -6.72 10.70 -2.27
N PHE A 7 -6.43 11.79 -2.94
CA PHE A 7 -6.81 11.98 -4.35
C PHE A 7 -6.28 10.84 -5.24
N GLY A 8 -7.16 10.23 -6.03
CA GLY A 8 -6.85 9.14 -6.94
C GLY A 8 -6.71 7.75 -6.30
N VAL A 9 -6.79 7.61 -4.97
CA VAL A 9 -6.87 6.29 -4.32
C VAL A 9 -8.27 5.72 -4.52
N GLN A 10 -8.35 4.44 -4.94
CA GLN A 10 -9.61 3.75 -5.17
C GLN A 10 -9.70 2.48 -4.33
N GLU A 11 -10.89 2.21 -3.82
CA GLU A 11 -11.24 0.96 -3.14
C GLU A 11 -12.00 0.07 -4.12
N LEU A 12 -11.36 -1.00 -4.60
CA LEU A 12 -11.89 -1.91 -5.61
C LEU A 12 -12.56 -3.10 -4.90
N ILE A 13 -13.88 -3.13 -4.89
CA ILE A 13 -14.65 -4.18 -4.21
C ILE A 13 -14.56 -5.49 -4.99
N PHE A 14 -14.22 -6.59 -4.30
CA PHE A 14 -14.15 -7.91 -4.92
C PHE A 14 -15.51 -8.36 -5.44
N THR A 15 -15.51 -9.01 -6.60
CA THR A 15 -16.68 -9.76 -7.05
C THR A 15 -16.56 -11.20 -6.53
N SER A 16 -17.50 -11.59 -5.67
CA SER A 16 -17.47 -12.85 -4.94
C SER A 16 -18.60 -13.77 -5.34
N TYR A 17 -18.27 -15.03 -5.60
CA TYR A 17 -19.22 -16.11 -5.91
C TYR A 17 -19.03 -17.23 -4.88
N ALA A 18 -20.11 -17.58 -4.19
CA ALA A 18 -20.11 -18.65 -3.16
C ALA A 18 -21.05 -19.79 -3.55
N ASP A 19 -20.61 -21.04 -3.35
CA ASP A 19 -21.41 -22.24 -3.50
C ASP A 19 -20.99 -23.30 -2.47
N SER A 20 -21.51 -24.54 -2.58
CA SER A 20 -21.18 -25.64 -1.66
C SER A 20 -19.71 -26.04 -1.62
N ARG A 21 -18.90 -25.63 -2.57
CA ARG A 21 -17.44 -25.89 -2.63
C ARG A 21 -16.62 -24.80 -1.93
N GLY A 22 -17.23 -23.64 -1.60
CA GLY A 22 -16.55 -22.50 -1.00
C GLY A 22 -16.78 -21.20 -1.76
N LYS A 23 -15.76 -20.35 -1.83
CA LYS A 23 -15.85 -19.00 -2.37
C LYS A 23 -14.80 -18.77 -3.46
N PHE A 24 -15.24 -18.24 -4.59
CA PHE A 24 -14.40 -17.75 -5.67
C PHE A 24 -14.46 -16.23 -5.70
N ASN A 25 -13.32 -15.56 -5.57
CA ASN A 25 -13.21 -14.12 -5.59
C ASN A 25 -12.46 -13.66 -6.84
N ARG A 26 -13.06 -12.76 -7.62
CA ARG A 26 -12.31 -11.92 -8.52
C ARG A 26 -11.77 -10.77 -7.68
N ILE A 27 -10.45 -10.73 -7.49
CA ILE A 27 -9.78 -9.78 -6.61
C ILE A 27 -9.31 -8.52 -7.34
N PHE A 28 -9.25 -8.57 -8.66
CA PHE A 28 -8.94 -7.46 -9.54
C PHE A 28 -9.47 -7.72 -10.96
N ASP A 29 -9.92 -6.64 -11.60
CA ASP A 29 -10.27 -6.58 -13.02
C ASP A 29 -9.88 -5.17 -13.52
N THR A 30 -9.25 -5.07 -14.69
CA THR A 30 -8.84 -3.78 -15.26
C THR A 30 -10.01 -2.84 -15.49
N ASP A 31 -11.19 -3.37 -15.78
CA ASP A 31 -12.41 -2.60 -15.99
C ASP A 31 -12.92 -1.88 -14.72
N TRP A 32 -12.34 -2.16 -13.54
CA TRP A 32 -12.69 -1.48 -12.29
C TRP A 32 -11.97 -0.15 -12.11
N LEU A 33 -10.94 0.13 -12.93
CA LEU A 33 -10.17 1.35 -12.85
C LEU A 33 -10.69 2.40 -13.84
N GLU A 34 -10.59 3.66 -13.44
CA GLU A 34 -10.90 4.81 -14.28
C GLU A 34 -9.77 5.12 -15.28
N GLU A 35 -8.59 4.52 -15.10
CA GLU A 35 -7.39 4.71 -15.92
C GLU A 35 -6.81 3.38 -16.39
N ASP A 36 -6.05 3.40 -17.47
CA ASP A 36 -5.36 2.22 -17.98
C ASP A 36 -4.31 1.72 -16.98
N PHE A 37 -4.39 0.44 -16.65
CA PHE A 37 -3.44 -0.22 -15.78
C PHE A 37 -2.83 -1.46 -16.47
N VAL A 38 -1.58 -1.35 -16.85
CA VAL A 38 -0.81 -2.47 -17.40
C VAL A 38 -0.05 -3.14 -16.26
N ILE A 39 -0.22 -4.45 -16.10
CA ILE A 39 0.52 -5.22 -15.08
C ILE A 39 1.90 -5.58 -15.64
N GLU A 40 2.97 -4.99 -15.11
CA GLU A 40 4.35 -5.36 -15.45
C GLU A 40 4.94 -6.36 -14.44
N GLN A 41 4.50 -6.32 -13.17
CA GLN A 41 5.04 -7.17 -12.12
C GLN A 41 3.96 -7.56 -11.12
N VAL A 42 4.00 -8.81 -10.64
CA VAL A 42 3.13 -9.31 -9.58
C VAL A 42 4.00 -9.85 -8.46
N ASN A 43 3.71 -9.44 -7.21
CA ASN A 43 4.46 -9.84 -6.03
C ASN A 43 3.52 -10.42 -4.97
N VAL A 44 4.04 -11.33 -4.16
CA VAL A 44 3.38 -11.80 -2.93
C VAL A 44 4.32 -11.58 -1.76
N SER A 45 3.81 -10.94 -0.70
CA SER A 45 4.50 -10.77 0.57
C SER A 45 3.88 -11.68 1.62
N ILE A 46 4.69 -12.57 2.19
CA ILE A 46 4.29 -13.51 3.25
C ILE A 46 4.99 -13.09 4.54
N ASN A 47 4.21 -12.78 5.58
CA ASN A 47 4.71 -12.18 6.82
C ASN A 47 4.23 -13.00 8.01
N PRO A 48 5.10 -13.87 8.56
CA PRO A 48 4.69 -14.83 9.60
C PRO A 48 4.41 -14.19 10.96
N TYR A 49 4.98 -13.01 11.24
CA TYR A 49 4.95 -12.44 12.59
C TYR A 49 4.09 -11.19 12.69
N GLN A 50 3.32 -11.09 13.77
CA GLN A 50 2.58 -9.90 14.16
C GLN A 50 3.52 -8.70 14.41
N TYR A 51 3.03 -7.49 14.13
CA TYR A 51 3.75 -6.23 14.26
C TYR A 51 5.01 -6.14 13.40
N THR A 52 4.98 -6.83 12.24
CA THR A 52 5.93 -6.59 11.16
C THR A 52 5.52 -5.33 10.40
N LEU A 53 6.43 -4.38 10.27
CA LEU A 53 6.24 -3.15 9.47
C LEU A 53 7.03 -3.26 8.17
N ARG A 54 6.40 -2.86 7.06
CA ARG A 54 7.04 -2.62 5.76
C ARG A 54 6.58 -1.27 5.23
N GLY A 55 7.51 -0.43 4.92
CA GLY A 55 7.24 0.93 4.41
C GLY A 55 7.95 2.02 5.20
N MET A 56 7.67 3.28 4.87
CA MET A 56 6.78 3.72 3.77
C MET A 56 7.53 3.70 2.45
N HIS A 57 6.99 3.07 1.41
CA HIS A 57 7.70 2.87 0.14
C HIS A 57 6.99 3.53 -1.05
N PHE A 58 7.79 4.07 -1.97
CA PHE A 58 7.35 4.59 -3.26
C PHE A 58 8.46 4.48 -4.31
N GLN A 59 8.15 4.65 -5.58
CA GLN A 59 9.13 4.89 -6.62
C GLN A 59 9.10 6.36 -7.06
N LYS A 60 10.28 6.94 -7.29
CA LYS A 60 10.45 8.33 -7.72
C LYS A 60 9.98 8.52 -9.17
N SER A 61 9.80 9.78 -9.57
CA SER A 61 9.24 10.20 -10.86
C SER A 61 9.92 9.63 -12.10
N GLY A 62 11.20 9.21 -12.02
CA GLY A 62 11.90 8.58 -13.14
C GLY A 62 11.32 7.22 -13.55
N LYS A 63 10.62 6.52 -12.65
CA LYS A 63 9.88 5.27 -12.90
C LYS A 63 8.63 5.22 -12.01
N PRO A 64 7.61 6.02 -12.33
CA PRO A 64 6.40 6.07 -11.53
C PRO A 64 5.68 4.71 -11.52
N GLU A 65 5.12 4.34 -10.38
CA GLU A 65 4.51 3.05 -10.16
C GLU A 65 3.14 3.20 -9.50
N ASN A 66 2.09 2.88 -10.25
CA ASN A 66 0.78 2.58 -9.68
C ASN A 66 0.80 1.16 -9.12
N LYS A 67 0.13 0.93 -8.01
CA LYS A 67 0.03 -0.41 -7.43
C LYS A 67 -1.39 -0.74 -6.98
N ILE A 68 -1.75 -2.01 -7.08
CA ILE A 68 -2.96 -2.55 -6.49
C ILE A 68 -2.54 -3.51 -5.39
N MET A 69 -3.03 -3.29 -4.19
CA MET A 69 -2.73 -4.09 -3.00
C MET A 69 -3.95 -4.90 -2.60
N CYS A 70 -3.81 -6.23 -2.55
CA CYS A 70 -4.84 -7.17 -2.12
C CYS A 70 -4.39 -7.92 -0.86
N LEU A 71 -5.12 -7.80 0.24
CA LEU A 71 -4.89 -8.64 1.42
C LEU A 71 -5.57 -9.99 1.23
N LEU A 72 -4.76 -11.05 1.08
CA LEU A 72 -5.24 -12.42 0.88
C LEU A 72 -5.47 -13.17 2.19
N GLY A 73 -4.76 -12.80 3.26
CA GLY A 73 -4.88 -13.44 4.56
C GLY A 73 -4.39 -12.55 5.70
N GLY A 74 -5.01 -12.73 6.87
CA GLY A 74 -4.63 -12.01 8.08
C GLY A 74 -5.34 -10.67 8.26
N LYS A 75 -4.66 -9.73 8.96
CA LYS A 75 -5.15 -8.38 9.27
C LYS A 75 -3.97 -7.43 9.36
N LEU A 76 -4.11 -6.23 8.81
CA LEU A 76 -3.08 -5.19 8.84
C LEU A 76 -3.67 -3.78 8.99
N PHE A 77 -2.84 -2.85 9.41
CA PHE A 77 -3.08 -1.42 9.32
C PHE A 77 -2.29 -0.90 8.12
N LEU A 78 -2.98 -0.36 7.13
CA LEU A 78 -2.41 0.29 5.95
C LEU A 78 -2.38 1.80 6.16
N SER A 79 -1.25 2.42 5.83
CA SER A 79 -1.10 3.87 5.75
C SER A 79 -0.61 4.29 4.38
N LEU A 80 -1.18 5.36 3.86
CA LEU A 80 -0.77 6.02 2.62
C LEU A 80 -0.42 7.47 2.93
N VAL A 81 0.60 7.99 2.25
CA VAL A 81 0.98 9.42 2.28
C VAL A 81 1.06 9.91 0.84
N ASP A 82 0.35 10.99 0.54
CA ASP A 82 0.41 11.63 -0.78
C ASP A 82 1.61 12.57 -0.87
N LEU A 83 2.57 12.25 -1.74
CA LEU A 83 3.78 13.03 -1.94
C LEU A 83 3.75 13.88 -3.22
N ARG A 84 2.65 13.87 -3.96
CA ARG A 84 2.49 14.57 -5.23
C ARG A 84 2.23 16.05 -4.99
N GLU A 85 3.20 16.91 -5.32
CA GLU A 85 3.13 18.37 -5.05
C GLU A 85 1.89 19.06 -5.65
N ASN A 86 1.42 18.58 -6.80
CA ASN A 86 0.24 19.13 -7.48
C ASN A 86 -1.09 18.49 -7.04
N SER A 87 -1.07 17.57 -6.07
CA SER A 87 -2.27 16.92 -5.57
C SER A 87 -3.02 17.81 -4.55
N PRO A 88 -4.36 17.83 -4.57
CA PRO A 88 -5.13 18.53 -3.53
C PRO A 88 -4.95 17.92 -2.13
N THR A 89 -4.38 16.71 -2.05
CA THR A 89 -4.10 16.02 -0.79
C THR A 89 -2.60 15.88 -0.51
N TYR A 90 -1.78 16.75 -1.12
CA TYR A 90 -0.34 16.77 -0.86
C TYR A 90 -0.02 16.82 0.63
N MET A 91 0.94 16.01 1.08
CA MET A 91 1.36 15.85 2.48
C MET A 91 0.29 15.28 3.42
N CYS A 92 -0.89 14.92 2.93
CA CYS A 92 -1.89 14.25 3.75
C CYS A 92 -1.57 12.77 3.91
N ASN A 93 -1.91 12.21 5.08
CA ASN A 93 -1.95 10.76 5.27
C ASN A 93 -3.38 10.25 5.43
N ALA A 94 -3.59 9.01 5.02
CA ALA A 94 -4.83 8.28 5.23
C ALA A 94 -4.54 6.84 5.62
N ASN A 95 -5.44 6.26 6.45
CA ASN A 95 -5.18 5.00 7.09
C ASN A 95 -6.42 4.11 7.08
N ARG A 96 -6.22 2.79 7.02
CA ARG A 96 -7.30 1.81 7.12
C ARG A 96 -6.81 0.51 7.71
N VAL A 97 -7.63 -0.09 8.56
CA VAL A 97 -7.47 -1.50 8.96
C VAL A 97 -8.12 -2.37 7.88
N LEU A 98 -7.33 -3.28 7.31
CA LEU A 98 -7.79 -4.30 6.37
C LEU A 98 -7.72 -5.67 7.04
N SER A 99 -8.67 -6.52 6.72
CA SER A 99 -8.70 -7.94 7.07
C SER A 99 -9.05 -8.77 5.85
N GLN A 100 -8.82 -10.06 5.89
CA GLN A 100 -9.23 -10.97 4.80
C GLN A 100 -10.73 -10.92 4.47
N THR A 101 -11.56 -10.43 5.41
CA THR A 101 -13.01 -10.27 5.22
C THR A 101 -13.37 -8.87 4.68
N SER A 102 -12.41 -7.99 4.46
CA SER A 102 -12.67 -6.66 3.87
C SER A 102 -13.08 -6.74 2.39
N GLU A 103 -12.64 -7.79 1.68
CA GLU A 103 -12.98 -8.07 0.28
C GLU A 103 -12.77 -6.88 -0.65
N VAL A 104 -11.65 -6.20 -0.45
CA VAL A 104 -11.30 -5.00 -1.19
C VAL A 104 -9.82 -5.02 -1.57
N ALA A 105 -9.53 -4.63 -2.80
CA ALA A 105 -8.20 -4.22 -3.22
C ALA A 105 -8.08 -2.69 -3.13
N ILE A 106 -6.89 -2.21 -2.90
CA ILE A 106 -6.59 -0.77 -2.83
C ILE A 106 -5.71 -0.40 -4.01
N PHE A 107 -6.24 0.42 -4.92
CA PHE A 107 -5.45 1.08 -5.95
C PHE A 107 -4.75 2.30 -5.32
N ILE A 108 -3.43 2.34 -5.47
CA ILE A 108 -2.54 3.37 -4.92
C ILE A 108 -1.82 4.02 -6.09
N PRO A 109 -2.11 5.30 -6.40
CA PRO A 109 -1.49 5.99 -7.52
C PRO A 109 0.00 6.25 -7.29
N ALA A 110 0.74 6.36 -8.39
CA ALA A 110 2.14 6.74 -8.38
C ALA A 110 2.35 8.06 -7.62
N GLY A 111 3.45 8.17 -6.89
CA GLY A 111 3.75 9.33 -6.04
C GLY A 111 3.10 9.28 -4.66
N CYS A 112 2.33 8.22 -4.33
CA CYS A 112 1.91 7.95 -2.96
C CYS A 112 2.87 6.95 -2.30
N ALA A 113 3.37 7.28 -1.11
CA ALA A 113 4.09 6.32 -0.28
C ALA A 113 3.11 5.41 0.46
N ALA A 114 3.39 4.12 0.49
CA ALA A 114 2.57 3.13 1.16
C ALA A 114 3.38 2.36 2.20
N GLY A 115 2.78 2.12 3.36
CA GLY A 115 3.34 1.26 4.40
C GLY A 115 2.24 0.59 5.20
N TRP A 116 2.57 -0.52 5.81
CA TRP A 116 1.61 -1.26 6.62
C TRP A 116 2.27 -1.98 7.79
N LEU A 117 1.46 -2.19 8.82
CA LEU A 117 1.80 -2.94 10.02
C LEU A 117 0.89 -4.15 10.15
N SER A 118 1.44 -5.36 10.23
CA SER A 118 0.64 -6.57 10.51
C SER A 118 0.05 -6.51 11.91
N LEU A 119 -1.24 -6.82 12.04
CA LEU A 119 -1.97 -6.83 13.32
C LEU A 119 -2.18 -8.23 13.89
N VAL A 120 -1.82 -9.24 13.12
CA VAL A 120 -1.86 -10.67 13.48
C VAL A 120 -0.68 -11.39 12.84
N ASP A 121 -0.44 -12.63 13.24
CA ASP A 121 0.49 -13.51 12.54
C ASP A 121 -0.04 -13.93 11.16
N ASN A 122 0.86 -14.38 10.27
CA ASN A 122 0.55 -14.97 8.95
C ASN A 122 -0.24 -14.03 8.02
N VAL A 123 0.24 -12.80 7.86
CA VAL A 123 -0.32 -11.84 6.90
C VAL A 123 0.23 -12.10 5.50
N THR A 124 -0.66 -12.29 4.52
CA THR A 124 -0.31 -12.51 3.11
C THR A 124 -0.95 -11.42 2.25
N ILE A 125 -0.11 -10.76 1.45
CA ILE A 125 -0.51 -9.64 0.60
C ILE A 125 -0.03 -9.90 -0.83
N GLN A 126 -0.90 -9.68 -1.80
CA GLN A 126 -0.57 -9.67 -3.22
C GLN A 126 -0.57 -8.24 -3.75
N TYR A 127 0.38 -7.95 -4.64
CA TYR A 127 0.51 -6.68 -5.31
C TYR A 127 0.52 -6.89 -6.82
N PHE A 128 -0.19 -6.03 -7.55
CA PHE A 128 -0.04 -5.83 -8.98
C PHE A 128 0.61 -4.46 -9.17
N MET A 129 1.67 -4.41 -9.94
CA MET A 129 2.50 -3.22 -10.15
C MET A 129 2.44 -2.82 -11.62
N SER A 130 2.21 -1.54 -11.89
CA SER A 130 2.21 -1.00 -13.26
C SER A 130 3.61 -0.74 -13.81
N SER A 131 4.63 -0.98 -13.01
CA SER A 131 6.02 -0.78 -13.36
C SER A 131 6.87 -1.85 -12.70
N SER A 132 7.90 -2.33 -13.38
CA SER A 132 8.88 -3.23 -12.79
C SER A 132 9.71 -2.52 -11.72
N PHE A 133 10.18 -3.26 -10.72
CA PHE A 133 11.05 -2.72 -9.69
C PHE A 133 12.33 -2.12 -10.28
N GLU A 134 12.63 -0.87 -9.91
CA GLU A 134 13.84 -0.15 -10.31
C GLU A 134 14.56 0.36 -9.05
N GLN A 135 15.70 -0.23 -8.74
CA GLN A 135 16.44 0.05 -7.51
C GLN A 135 16.84 1.53 -7.36
N ASN A 136 17.18 2.20 -8.47
CA ASN A 136 17.58 3.62 -8.43
C ASN A 136 16.40 4.57 -8.21
N SER A 137 15.18 4.14 -8.55
CA SER A 137 13.94 4.88 -8.34
C SER A 137 13.27 4.51 -7.01
N TYR A 138 13.63 3.36 -6.41
CA TYR A 138 13.06 2.91 -5.15
C TYR A 138 13.45 3.83 -4.00
N SER A 139 12.46 4.26 -3.23
CA SER A 139 12.63 5.19 -2.13
C SER A 139 11.64 4.94 -1.01
N GLY A 140 11.86 5.59 0.13
CA GLY A 140 10.96 5.47 1.27
C GLY A 140 11.00 6.68 2.18
N LEU A 141 10.09 6.67 3.16
CA LEU A 141 10.01 7.61 4.27
C LEU A 141 10.16 6.85 5.58
N PRO A 142 10.72 7.48 6.63
CA PRO A 142 10.60 6.93 7.98
C PRO A 142 9.12 6.73 8.35
N TYR A 143 8.79 5.57 8.89
CA TYR A 143 7.41 5.27 9.30
C TYR A 143 6.91 6.19 10.43
N ASP A 144 7.84 6.74 11.21
CA ASP A 144 7.64 7.63 12.37
C ASP A 144 7.97 9.10 12.06
N ASP A 145 8.07 9.49 10.79
CA ASP A 145 8.33 10.88 10.43
C ASP A 145 7.22 11.80 10.99
N PRO A 146 7.55 12.74 11.89
CA PRO A 146 6.56 13.59 12.54
C PRO A 146 5.81 14.52 11.57
N GLN A 147 6.31 14.74 10.36
CA GLN A 147 5.61 15.53 9.34
C GLN A 147 4.29 14.88 8.93
N PHE A 148 4.21 13.55 8.97
CA PHE A 148 3.02 12.81 8.55
C PHE A 148 2.17 12.35 9.73
N ASN A 149 2.73 12.26 10.95
CA ASN A 149 2.02 11.89 12.17
C ASN A 149 1.09 10.68 11.98
N ILE A 150 1.63 9.60 11.39
CA ILE A 150 0.85 8.39 11.12
C ILE A 150 0.47 7.71 12.44
N PRO A 151 -0.82 7.47 12.71
CA PRO A 151 -1.28 6.92 13.99
C PRO A 151 -1.15 5.40 14.02
N TRP A 152 0.09 4.88 13.96
CA TRP A 152 0.33 3.44 14.04
C TRP A 152 -0.31 2.87 15.31
N PRO A 153 -1.11 1.79 15.19
CA PRO A 153 -1.83 1.24 16.34
C PRO A 153 -0.93 0.50 17.34
N HIS A 154 0.30 0.23 16.93
CA HIS A 154 1.31 -0.43 17.76
C HIS A 154 2.71 -0.11 17.24
N GLU A 155 3.70 -0.12 18.15
CA GLU A 155 5.12 -0.06 17.76
C GLU A 155 5.52 -1.31 16.98
N PRO A 156 6.28 -1.18 15.86
CA PRO A 156 6.74 -2.33 15.12
C PRO A 156 7.75 -3.16 15.91
N LYS A 157 7.54 -4.47 15.96
CA LYS A 157 8.51 -5.43 16.54
C LYS A 157 9.55 -5.86 15.52
N LEU A 158 9.16 -5.91 14.25
CA LEU A 158 10.00 -6.31 13.13
C LEU A 158 9.91 -5.24 12.04
N ILE A 159 11.07 -4.70 11.68
CA ILE A 159 11.26 -3.72 10.60
C ILE A 159 12.64 -3.94 9.99
N SER A 160 12.80 -3.84 8.68
CA SER A 160 14.09 -3.97 8.02
C SER A 160 15.02 -2.81 8.37
N ASP A 161 16.33 -3.04 8.28
CA ASP A 161 17.32 -1.98 8.48
C ASP A 161 17.14 -0.85 7.46
N GLN A 162 16.75 -1.18 6.24
CA GLN A 162 16.44 -0.19 5.21
C GLN A 162 15.27 0.70 5.62
N ASP A 163 14.15 0.10 6.06
CA ASP A 163 12.94 0.85 6.46
C ASP A 163 13.16 1.70 7.71
N ARG A 164 14.04 1.26 8.57
CA ARG A 164 14.44 1.99 9.79
C ARG A 164 15.31 3.21 9.49
N ASN A 165 16.06 3.19 8.38
CA ASN A 165 17.09 4.19 8.08
C ASN A 165 16.75 5.10 6.89
N TRP A 166 15.48 5.15 6.45
CA TRP A 166 15.08 6.14 5.45
C TRP A 166 15.35 7.57 5.93
N GLN A 167 15.74 8.42 4.99
CA GLN A 167 15.90 9.85 5.27
C GLN A 167 14.53 10.51 5.41
N LYS A 168 14.43 11.51 6.31
CA LYS A 168 13.22 12.33 6.42
C LYS A 168 12.86 12.94 5.08
N PHE A 169 11.56 13.02 4.82
CA PHE A 169 11.07 13.58 3.58
C PHE A 169 11.49 15.06 3.43
N GLN A 170 12.02 15.38 2.27
CA GLN A 170 12.31 16.75 1.87
C GLN A 170 11.53 17.06 0.60
N PRO A 171 10.63 18.07 0.61
CA PRO A 171 10.01 18.59 -0.62
C PRO A 171 11.09 18.89 -1.65
N LYS A 172 10.94 18.47 -2.92
CA LYS A 172 11.89 18.51 -4.06
C LYS A 172 12.72 17.23 -4.30
N GLN A 173 12.41 16.12 -3.66
CA GLN A 173 13.10 14.83 -3.92
C GLN A 173 12.31 13.89 -4.85
N LEU A 174 11.20 14.35 -5.44
CA LEU A 174 10.36 13.58 -6.37
C LEU A 174 10.79 13.74 -7.81
#